data_194476625706f5cf91ab3e3638348a8b
#
_entry.id   194476625706f5cf91ab3e3638348a8b
#
_cell.length_a   1.000
_cell.length_b   1.000
_cell.length_c   1.000
_cell.angle_alpha   90.00
_cell.angle_beta   90.00
_cell.angle_gamma   90.00
#
_symmetry.space_group_name_H-M   'P 1'
#
loop_
_entity.id
_entity.type
_entity.pdbx_description
1 polymer ?
#
loop_
_entity_poly.entity_id
_entity_poly.type
_entity_poly.pdbx_seq_one_letter_code
_entity_poly.pdbx_strand_id
1 'polypeptide(L)'
;MTPETNEILSLAPDTRYFHNFVTTFEKMESSDFQLIFEHGNRMSFPSDAPILKQGQTNNSLYVVTQGTVRIERHHNDAVTELARLGPWSVFGEMSYLDKLQVSADVIADEFTTLIRIDGADIEEFITQVPGFAHRFYQSLAITISRRLRTTSSYI
;
A
#
# COMPACT_ATOMS: atom_id res chain seq x y z
N MET A 1 -17.29 -2.59 -15.61
CA MET A 1 -15.98 -3.07 -15.14
C MET A 1 -15.13 -3.44 -16.34
N THR A 2 -13.88 -2.95 -16.40
CA THR A 2 -12.97 -3.26 -17.51
C THR A 2 -12.42 -4.69 -17.38
N PRO A 3 -11.91 -5.30 -18.47
CA PRO A 3 -11.25 -6.60 -18.38
C PRO A 3 -10.10 -6.61 -17.37
N GLU A 4 -9.31 -5.56 -17.33
CA GLU A 4 -8.18 -5.43 -16.41
C GLU A 4 -8.65 -5.38 -14.96
N THR A 5 -9.77 -4.69 -14.69
CA THR A 5 -10.36 -4.67 -13.35
C THR A 5 -10.82 -6.07 -12.93
N ASN A 6 -11.42 -6.84 -13.85
CA ASN A 6 -11.81 -8.21 -13.58
C ASN A 6 -10.61 -9.10 -13.25
N GLU A 7 -9.50 -8.92 -13.96
CA GLU A 7 -8.25 -9.66 -13.68
C GLU A 7 -7.72 -9.31 -12.29
N ILE A 8 -7.72 -8.03 -11.92
CA ILE A 8 -7.29 -7.58 -10.59
C ILE A 8 -8.17 -8.23 -9.51
N LEU A 9 -9.48 -8.19 -9.69
CA LEU A 9 -10.42 -8.78 -8.73
C LEU A 9 -10.19 -10.28 -8.54
N SER A 10 -9.71 -11.00 -9.57
CA SER A 10 -9.42 -12.42 -9.46
C SER A 10 -8.19 -12.72 -8.60
N LEU A 11 -7.35 -11.72 -8.33
CA LEU A 11 -6.14 -11.89 -7.51
C LEU A 11 -6.41 -11.91 -6.01
N ALA A 12 -7.57 -11.44 -5.58
CA ALA A 12 -7.92 -11.35 -4.17
C ALA A 12 -9.20 -12.12 -3.86
N PRO A 13 -9.21 -12.95 -2.80
CA PRO A 13 -10.41 -13.67 -2.41
C PRO A 13 -11.50 -12.77 -1.82
N ASP A 14 -11.13 -11.60 -1.28
CA ASP A 14 -12.09 -10.66 -0.68
C ASP A 14 -12.09 -9.34 -1.46
N THR A 15 -13.15 -9.11 -2.23
CA THR A 15 -13.29 -7.93 -3.08
C THR A 15 -14.19 -6.85 -2.48
N ARG A 16 -14.71 -7.05 -1.26
CA ARG A 16 -15.62 -6.09 -0.62
C ARG A 16 -15.01 -4.71 -0.45
N TYR A 17 -13.69 -4.63 -0.28
CA TYR A 17 -12.95 -3.39 -0.03
C TYR A 17 -12.16 -2.92 -1.26
N PHE A 18 -12.43 -3.47 -2.43
CA PHE A 18 -11.70 -3.10 -3.65
C PHE A 18 -11.78 -1.60 -3.95
N HIS A 19 -12.89 -0.96 -3.58
CA HIS A 19 -13.04 0.49 -3.77
C HIS A 19 -11.97 1.30 -3.02
N ASN A 20 -11.42 0.79 -1.90
CA ASN A 20 -10.36 1.48 -1.16
C ASN A 20 -9.10 1.63 -2.02
N PHE A 21 -8.73 0.57 -2.73
CA PHE A 21 -7.58 0.59 -3.61
C PHE A 21 -7.80 1.54 -4.80
N VAL A 22 -8.95 1.43 -5.45
CA VAL A 22 -9.29 2.30 -6.59
C VAL A 22 -9.31 3.76 -6.16
N THR A 23 -9.88 4.07 -4.98
CA THR A 23 -9.90 5.42 -4.44
C THR A 23 -8.48 5.92 -4.12
N THR A 24 -7.62 5.05 -3.59
CA THR A 24 -6.23 5.37 -3.29
C THR A 24 -5.47 5.76 -4.55
N PHE A 25 -5.66 5.03 -5.65
CA PHE A 25 -4.97 5.28 -6.90
C PHE A 25 -5.90 5.84 -7.99
N GLU A 26 -6.77 6.78 -7.61
CA GLU A 26 -7.86 7.25 -8.49
C GLU A 26 -7.40 7.89 -9.80
N LYS A 27 -6.15 8.37 -9.88
CA LYS A 27 -5.60 8.97 -11.11
C LYS A 27 -4.91 7.95 -12.02
N MET A 28 -4.79 6.71 -11.56
CA MET A 28 -4.17 5.63 -12.34
C MET A 28 -5.14 5.10 -13.38
N GLU A 29 -4.59 4.61 -14.49
CA GLU A 29 -5.35 3.94 -15.55
C GLU A 29 -5.36 2.44 -15.33
N SER A 30 -6.30 1.73 -15.96
CA SER A 30 -6.41 0.26 -15.85
C SER A 30 -5.10 -0.44 -16.26
N SER A 31 -4.41 0.06 -17.27
CA SER A 31 -3.13 -0.49 -17.70
C SER A 31 -2.03 -0.31 -16.65
N ASP A 32 -2.08 0.77 -15.86
CA ASP A 32 -1.15 0.98 -14.75
C ASP A 32 -1.35 -0.08 -13.66
N PHE A 33 -2.60 -0.35 -13.29
CA PHE A 33 -2.91 -1.40 -12.31
C PHE A 33 -2.43 -2.76 -12.78
N GLN A 34 -2.62 -3.07 -14.05
CA GLN A 34 -2.17 -4.32 -14.62
C GLN A 34 -0.67 -4.49 -14.49
N LEU A 35 0.12 -3.46 -14.80
CA LEU A 35 1.58 -3.49 -14.62
C LEU A 35 1.97 -3.76 -13.16
N ILE A 36 1.34 -3.06 -12.23
CA ILE A 36 1.61 -3.20 -10.81
C ILE A 36 1.35 -4.65 -10.36
N PHE A 37 0.21 -5.22 -10.72
CA PHE A 37 -0.15 -6.56 -10.25
C PHE A 37 0.61 -7.68 -10.96
N GLU A 38 0.99 -7.50 -12.22
CA GLU A 38 1.81 -8.48 -12.95
C GLU A 38 3.24 -8.59 -12.39
N HIS A 39 3.80 -7.46 -11.91
CA HIS A 39 5.17 -7.42 -11.40
C HIS A 39 5.25 -7.54 -9.88
N GLY A 40 4.12 -7.54 -9.20
CA GLY A 40 4.09 -7.63 -7.74
C GLY A 40 4.43 -9.03 -7.23
N ASN A 41 5.00 -9.09 -6.05
CA ASN A 41 5.35 -10.34 -5.36
C ASN A 41 4.28 -10.66 -4.31
N ARG A 42 3.66 -11.83 -4.43
CA ARG A 42 2.65 -12.27 -3.47
C ARG A 42 3.34 -12.81 -2.23
N MET A 43 2.86 -12.38 -1.05
CA MET A 43 3.42 -12.78 0.23
C MET A 43 2.28 -13.11 1.18
N SER A 44 2.56 -14.02 2.13
CA SER A 44 1.61 -14.41 3.17
C SER A 44 2.28 -14.32 4.54
N PHE A 45 1.51 -13.89 5.54
CA PHE A 45 2.00 -13.73 6.91
C PHE A 45 0.99 -14.32 7.88
N PRO A 46 1.44 -15.15 8.84
CA PRO A 46 0.54 -15.61 9.91
C PRO A 46 0.21 -14.46 10.85
N SER A 47 -0.83 -14.65 11.67
CA SER A 47 -1.21 -13.69 12.69
C SER A 47 0.00 -13.32 13.57
N ASP A 48 0.13 -12.03 13.87
CA ASP A 48 1.19 -11.44 14.69
C ASP A 48 2.59 -11.41 14.06
N ALA A 49 2.73 -11.83 12.80
CA ALA A 49 4.01 -11.74 12.09
C ALA A 49 4.32 -10.29 11.71
N PRO A 50 5.56 -9.82 11.94
CA PRO A 50 5.96 -8.49 11.51
C PRO A 50 6.18 -8.47 9.99
N ILE A 51 5.68 -7.42 9.34
CA ILE A 51 5.86 -7.17 7.91
C ILE A 51 6.91 -6.10 7.69
N LEU A 52 6.78 -5.00 8.41
CA LEU A 52 7.77 -3.93 8.47
C LEU A 52 8.04 -3.59 9.93
N LYS A 53 9.27 -3.21 10.23
CA LYS A 53 9.67 -2.80 11.59
C LYS A 53 10.07 -1.34 11.60
N GLN A 54 9.63 -0.62 12.63
CA GLN A 54 10.03 0.75 12.89
C GLN A 54 11.56 0.87 12.87
N GLY A 55 12.08 1.82 12.12
CA GLY A 55 13.50 2.05 11.99
C GLY A 55 14.18 1.30 10.83
N GLN A 56 13.49 0.33 10.22
CA GLN A 56 14.06 -0.37 9.07
C GLN A 56 13.97 0.49 7.81
N THR A 57 14.83 0.23 6.83
CA THR A 57 14.70 0.84 5.51
C THR A 57 13.66 0.09 4.69
N ASN A 58 12.94 0.81 3.85
CA ASN A 58 11.95 0.22 2.95
C ASN A 58 11.87 1.02 1.66
N ASN A 59 11.88 0.33 0.53
CA ASN A 59 11.74 0.94 -0.80
C ASN A 59 10.66 0.22 -1.63
N SER A 60 9.65 -0.32 -0.95
CA SER A 60 8.57 -1.05 -1.62
C SER A 60 7.21 -0.51 -1.19
N LEU A 61 6.21 -0.72 -2.03
CA LEU A 61 4.81 -0.53 -1.68
C LEU A 61 4.17 -1.87 -1.40
N TYR A 62 3.18 -1.89 -0.53
CA TYR A 62 2.45 -3.10 -0.14
C TYR A 62 0.96 -2.86 -0.29
N VAL A 63 0.27 -3.81 -0.90
CA VAL A 63 -1.19 -3.80 -1.04
C VAL A 63 -1.74 -5.02 -0.33
N VAL A 64 -2.58 -4.81 0.67
CA VAL A 64 -3.25 -5.92 1.38
C VAL A 64 -4.31 -6.50 0.45
N THR A 65 -4.27 -7.81 0.23
CA THR A 65 -5.26 -8.49 -0.60
C THR A 65 -6.25 -9.31 0.22
N GLN A 66 -5.83 -9.77 1.39
CA GLN A 66 -6.69 -10.50 2.32
C GLN A 66 -6.18 -10.29 3.74
N GLY A 67 -7.08 -10.22 4.70
CA GLY A 67 -6.71 -10.03 6.10
C GLY A 67 -6.59 -8.57 6.47
N THR A 68 -5.93 -8.31 7.59
CA THR A 68 -5.81 -6.99 8.20
C THR A 68 -4.42 -6.83 8.79
N VAL A 69 -3.85 -5.66 8.66
CA VAL A 69 -2.61 -5.30 9.34
C VAL A 69 -2.88 -4.22 10.37
N ARG A 70 -2.12 -4.21 11.47
CA ARG A 70 -2.13 -3.14 12.44
C ARG A 70 -0.83 -2.36 12.38
N ILE A 71 -0.92 -1.07 12.56
CA ILE A 71 0.21 -0.14 12.55
C ILE A 71 0.47 0.26 14.00
N GLU A 72 1.67 -0.01 14.50
CA GLU A 72 2.04 0.25 15.90
C GLU A 72 3.31 1.08 15.97
N ARG A 73 3.30 2.11 16.82
CA ARG A 73 4.48 2.92 17.08
C ARG A 73 5.04 2.64 18.47
N HIS A 74 6.34 2.42 18.53
CA HIS A 74 7.07 2.26 19.79
C HIS A 74 7.69 3.58 20.20
N HIS A 75 7.45 3.99 21.45
CA HIS A 75 8.04 5.19 22.03
C HIS A 75 8.17 5.02 23.54
N ASN A 76 9.42 5.09 24.07
CA ASN A 76 9.70 5.01 25.50
C ASN A 76 9.01 3.79 26.18
N ASP A 77 9.24 2.61 25.63
CA ASP A 77 8.68 1.33 26.13
C ASP A 77 7.15 1.23 26.03
N ALA A 78 6.49 2.21 25.46
CA ALA A 78 5.06 2.17 25.18
C ALA A 78 4.82 1.81 23.72
N VAL A 79 3.72 1.07 23.45
CA VAL A 79 3.27 0.72 22.11
C VAL A 79 1.90 1.33 21.90
N THR A 80 1.78 2.13 20.84
CA THR A 80 0.51 2.78 20.48
C THR A 80 0.04 2.24 19.14
N GLU A 81 -1.18 1.69 19.09
CA GLU A 81 -1.79 1.33 17.83
C GLU A 81 -2.28 2.59 17.12
N LEU A 82 -1.75 2.84 15.92
CA LEU A 82 -2.08 4.03 15.15
C LEU A 82 -3.24 3.81 14.19
N ALA A 83 -3.35 2.61 13.61
CA ALA A 83 -4.35 2.31 12.60
C ALA A 83 -4.46 0.80 12.36
N ARG A 84 -5.55 0.40 11.72
CA ARG A 84 -5.73 -0.94 11.14
C ARG A 84 -6.12 -0.77 9.69
N LEU A 85 -5.48 -1.54 8.83
CA LEU A 85 -5.69 -1.46 7.38
C LEU A 85 -6.20 -2.82 6.89
N GLY A 86 -7.36 -2.80 6.23
CA GLY A 86 -7.97 -3.99 5.66
C GLY A 86 -7.63 -4.20 4.20
N PRO A 87 -8.35 -5.11 3.52
CA PRO A 87 -8.11 -5.41 2.11
C PRO A 87 -8.12 -4.17 1.23
N TRP A 88 -7.19 -4.15 0.27
CA TRP A 88 -6.95 -3.10 -0.72
C TRP A 88 -6.40 -1.80 -0.15
N SER A 89 -5.99 -1.79 1.11
CA SER A 89 -5.20 -0.70 1.66
C SER A 89 -3.75 -0.81 1.20
N VAL A 90 -3.10 0.35 1.10
CA VAL A 90 -1.70 0.47 0.69
C VAL A 90 -0.89 1.00 1.87
N PHE A 91 0.29 0.44 2.09
CA PHE A 91 1.23 0.95 3.08
C PHE A 91 2.68 0.88 2.54
N GLY A 92 3.59 1.54 3.24
CA GLY A 92 4.99 1.64 2.82
C GLY A 92 5.29 2.81 1.89
N GLU A 93 4.26 3.58 1.53
CA GLU A 93 4.39 4.69 0.57
C GLU A 93 5.21 5.85 1.10
N MET A 94 5.17 6.11 2.39
CA MET A 94 5.92 7.24 2.96
C MET A 94 7.43 7.03 2.83
N SER A 95 7.94 5.90 3.28
CA SER A 95 9.37 5.61 3.18
C SER A 95 9.82 5.42 1.74
N TYR A 96 8.94 4.93 0.87
CA TYR A 96 9.22 4.90 -0.57
C TYR A 96 9.44 6.31 -1.12
N LEU A 97 8.57 7.25 -0.74
CA LEU A 97 8.62 8.62 -1.27
C LEU A 97 9.79 9.44 -0.70
N ASP A 98 9.94 9.45 0.62
CA ASP A 98 10.91 10.35 1.28
C ASP A 98 12.24 9.70 1.61
N LYS A 99 12.36 8.38 1.42
CA LYS A 99 13.57 7.60 1.71
C LYS A 99 13.99 7.63 3.18
N LEU A 100 13.09 8.01 4.07
CA LEU A 100 13.32 7.93 5.50
C LEU A 100 12.99 6.52 6.00
N GLN A 101 13.46 6.20 7.20
CA GLN A 101 13.18 4.92 7.83
C GLN A 101 11.69 4.76 8.11
N VAL A 102 11.24 3.52 8.18
CA VAL A 102 9.85 3.18 8.52
C VAL A 102 9.53 3.76 9.90
N SER A 103 8.41 4.48 10.01
CA SER A 103 8.04 5.25 11.20
C SER A 103 7.26 4.45 12.24
N ALA A 104 6.79 3.25 11.88
CA ALA A 104 5.98 2.40 12.76
C ALA A 104 6.07 0.95 12.29
N ASP A 105 5.81 0.01 13.21
CA ASP A 105 5.71 -1.40 12.85
C ASP A 105 4.43 -1.65 12.05
N VAL A 106 4.49 -2.54 11.08
CA VAL A 106 3.33 -3.09 10.39
C VAL A 106 3.30 -4.58 10.68
N ILE A 107 2.23 -5.03 11.32
CA ILE A 107 2.10 -6.39 11.84
C ILE A 107 0.81 -7.01 11.31
N ALA A 108 0.87 -8.26 10.86
CA ALA A 108 -0.33 -8.98 10.46
C ALA A 108 -1.22 -9.18 11.70
N ASP A 109 -2.44 -8.62 11.66
CA ASP A 109 -3.38 -8.74 12.78
C ASP A 109 -4.09 -10.10 12.78
N GLU A 110 -4.18 -10.70 11.59
CA GLU A 110 -4.68 -12.05 11.35
C GLU A 110 -3.87 -12.62 10.19
N PHE A 111 -4.17 -13.84 9.73
CA PHE A 111 -3.52 -14.35 8.53
C PHE A 111 -3.77 -13.36 7.38
N THR A 112 -2.70 -12.87 6.78
CA THR A 112 -2.76 -11.79 5.81
C THR A 112 -1.98 -12.16 4.56
N THR A 113 -2.57 -11.90 3.40
CA THR A 113 -1.88 -11.95 2.12
C THR A 113 -1.75 -10.55 1.56
N LEU A 114 -0.65 -10.29 0.89
CA LEU A 114 -0.38 -8.99 0.29
C LEU A 114 0.44 -9.13 -0.98
N ILE A 115 0.50 -8.03 -1.73
CA ILE A 115 1.36 -7.90 -2.90
C ILE A 115 2.38 -6.81 -2.57
N ARG A 116 3.67 -7.15 -2.70
CA ARG A 116 4.77 -6.19 -2.58
C ARG A 116 5.19 -5.76 -3.97
N ILE A 117 5.25 -4.47 -4.19
CA ILE A 117 5.75 -3.87 -5.43
C ILE A 117 7.08 -3.21 -5.12
N ASP A 118 8.17 -3.75 -5.67
CA ASP A 118 9.50 -3.23 -5.41
C ASP A 118 9.71 -1.87 -6.07
N GLY A 119 10.43 -0.99 -5.39
CA GLY A 119 10.72 0.34 -5.91
C GLY A 119 11.44 0.32 -7.26
N ALA A 120 12.28 -0.69 -7.50
CA ALA A 120 12.95 -0.84 -8.78
C ALA A 120 11.96 -1.02 -9.94
N ASP A 121 10.89 -1.79 -9.73
CA ASP A 121 9.84 -1.97 -10.73
C ASP A 121 9.07 -0.68 -10.98
N ILE A 122 8.76 0.05 -9.90
CA ILE A 122 8.08 1.34 -10.01
C ILE A 122 8.93 2.33 -10.82
N GLU A 123 10.22 2.40 -10.55
CA GLU A 123 11.15 3.27 -11.28
C GLU A 123 11.23 2.89 -12.76
N GLU A 124 11.16 1.63 -13.07
CA GLU A 124 11.11 1.16 -14.46
C GLU A 124 9.83 1.60 -15.17
N PHE A 125 8.68 1.50 -14.50
CA PHE A 125 7.42 2.00 -15.06
C PHE A 125 7.47 3.50 -15.30
N ILE A 126 8.05 4.26 -14.36
CA ILE A 126 8.22 5.71 -14.49
C ILE A 126 9.03 6.04 -15.74
N THR A 127 10.10 5.28 -16.01
CA THR A 127 10.99 5.51 -17.15
C THR A 127 10.36 5.10 -18.46
N GLN A 128 9.63 3.98 -18.50
CA GLN A 128 9.22 3.34 -19.75
C GLN A 128 7.77 3.60 -20.15
N VAL A 129 6.89 3.93 -19.20
CA VAL A 129 5.47 4.10 -19.47
C VAL A 129 5.12 5.59 -19.47
N PRO A 130 4.78 6.18 -20.66
CA PRO A 130 4.44 7.60 -20.73
C PRO A 130 3.30 7.99 -19.80
N GLY A 131 3.51 9.03 -19.01
CA GLY A 131 2.50 9.53 -18.09
C GLY A 131 2.36 8.76 -16.77
N PHE A 132 3.00 7.61 -16.64
CA PHE A 132 2.89 6.82 -15.41
C PHE A 132 3.34 7.61 -14.18
N ALA A 133 4.48 8.27 -14.24
CA ALA A 133 5.00 9.05 -13.11
C ALA A 133 3.99 10.09 -12.62
N HIS A 134 3.39 10.85 -13.52
CA HIS A 134 2.41 11.88 -13.18
C HIS A 134 1.20 11.26 -12.47
N ARG A 135 0.61 10.23 -13.07
CA ARG A 135 -0.58 9.56 -12.51
C ARG A 135 -0.27 8.92 -11.15
N PHE A 136 0.88 8.28 -11.04
CA PHE A 136 1.30 7.59 -9.83
C PHE A 136 1.52 8.58 -8.67
N TYR A 137 2.37 9.57 -8.88
CA TYR A 137 2.68 10.55 -7.82
C TYR A 137 1.48 11.41 -7.46
N GLN A 138 0.64 11.77 -8.42
CA GLN A 138 -0.59 12.49 -8.14
C GLN A 138 -1.55 11.64 -7.28
N SER A 139 -1.68 10.37 -7.59
CA SER A 139 -2.50 9.43 -6.79
C SER A 139 -1.99 9.30 -5.37
N LEU A 140 -0.68 9.17 -5.17
CA LEU A 140 -0.07 9.10 -3.85
C LEU A 140 -0.28 10.41 -3.07
N ALA A 141 -0.07 11.54 -3.71
CA ALA A 141 -0.25 12.85 -3.08
C ALA A 141 -1.68 13.04 -2.58
N ILE A 142 -2.67 12.66 -3.39
CA ILE A 142 -4.09 12.72 -3.00
C ILE A 142 -4.37 11.79 -1.82
N THR A 143 -3.86 10.57 -1.86
CA THR A 143 -4.04 9.60 -0.78
C THR A 143 -3.48 10.11 0.55
N ILE A 144 -2.25 10.62 0.51
CA ILE A 144 -1.57 11.15 1.70
C ILE A 144 -2.32 12.39 2.22
N SER A 145 -2.76 13.27 1.32
CA SER A 145 -3.54 14.44 1.69
C SER A 145 -4.83 14.07 2.42
N ARG A 146 -5.55 13.07 1.91
CA ARG A 146 -6.79 12.59 2.55
C ARG A 146 -6.53 11.98 3.92
N ARG A 147 -5.46 11.19 4.06
CA ARG A 147 -5.06 10.61 5.35
C ARG A 147 -4.70 11.70 6.35
N LEU A 148 -3.99 12.73 5.92
CA LEU A 148 -3.63 13.87 6.76
C LEU A 148 -4.88 14.62 7.23
N ARG A 149 -5.85 14.87 6.35
CA ARG A 149 -7.10 15.54 6.72
C ARG A 149 -7.91 14.73 7.73
N THR A 150 -7.92 13.41 7.60
CA THR A 150 -8.60 12.52 8.55
C THR A 150 -7.94 12.59 9.92
N THR A 151 -6.61 12.72 9.98
CA THR A 151 -5.85 12.79 11.22
C THR A 151 -5.87 14.20 11.81
N SER A 152 -5.84 15.24 10.95
CA SER A 152 -5.77 16.64 11.33
C SER A 152 -7.07 17.36 10.95
N SER A 153 -7.96 17.54 11.90
CA SER A 153 -9.30 18.09 11.64
C SER A 153 -9.32 19.58 11.30
N TYR A 154 -8.20 20.27 11.40
CA TYR A 154 -8.14 21.72 11.18
C TYR A 154 -7.92 22.13 9.72
N ILE A 155 -7.75 21.20 8.81
CA ILE A 155 -7.50 21.50 7.39
C ILE A 155 -8.74 21.31 6.54
#